data_d9afea128751a855178dc2920496d1a4
#
_entry.id   d9afea128751a855178dc2920496d1a4
#
_cell.length_a   1.000
_cell.length_b   1.000
_cell.length_c   1.000
_cell.angle_alpha   90.00
_cell.angle_beta   90.00
_cell.angle_gamma   90.00
#
_symmetry.space_group_name_H-M   'P 1'
#
loop_
_entity.id
_entity.type
_entity.pdbx_description
1 polymer ?
#
loop_
_entity_poly.entity_id
_entity_poly.type
_entity_poly.pdbx_seq_one_letter_code
_entity_poly.pdbx_strand_id
1 'polypeptide(L)'
;MSEKKKLKQKMPPLKAATIVETIYGCKWSLTVYSLLREGINRPGEMVRSVEGLSTKVLNQCLRKNVDFGILDKKSYHETPPRVEYFVTPFGEKFLKILDKIEELNAQIKL
;
A
#
# COMPACT_ATOMS: atom_id res chain seq x y z
N MET A 1 13.79 11.83 -36.00
CA MET A 1 13.48 11.85 -35.62
C MET A 1 13.48 11.92 -34.80
N SER A 2 13.53 11.91 -34.89
CA SER A 2 13.38 11.89 -34.18
C SER A 2 13.18 12.10 -33.34
N GLU A 3 12.97 12.12 -33.35
CA GLU A 3 12.60 12.22 -32.67
C GLU A 3 12.42 12.13 -31.76
N LYS A 4 12.66 12.05 -32.09
CA LYS A 4 12.36 11.74 -31.33
C LYS A 4 12.40 11.75 -30.32
N LYS A 5 12.66 11.69 -30.26
CA LYS A 5 12.56 11.65 -29.42
C LYS A 5 12.17 11.74 -28.67
N LYS A 6 11.89 11.80 -28.84
CA LYS A 6 11.21 11.91 -28.02
C LYS A 6 10.79 11.34 -27.04
N LEU A 7 11.06 10.81 -26.96
CA LEU A 7 10.73 10.27 -25.77
C LEU A 7 11.02 11.10 -24.61
N LYS A 8 11.12 11.96 -24.68
CA LYS A 8 11.38 12.65 -23.55
C LYS A 8 10.35 13.13 -22.70
N GLN A 9 9.97 12.84 -23.16
CA GLN A 9 9.08 13.06 -22.60
C GLN A 9 8.90 12.88 -21.64
N LYS A 10 9.53 13.11 -21.45
CA LYS A 10 9.07 13.00 -20.59
C LYS A 10 7.92 12.78 -20.15
N MET A 11 7.71 12.09 -20.44
CA MET A 11 6.40 11.58 -20.17
C MET A 11 6.28 11.25 -18.73
N PRO A 12 5.25 11.69 -18.02
CA PRO A 12 5.06 11.23 -16.65
C PRO A 12 4.82 9.73 -16.65
N PRO A 13 5.28 9.02 -15.62
CA PRO A 13 5.02 7.60 -15.55
C PRO A 13 3.53 7.32 -15.44
N LEU A 14 3.11 6.17 -15.89
CA LEU A 14 1.74 5.73 -15.73
C LEU A 14 1.43 5.63 -14.25
N LYS A 15 0.20 5.99 -13.88
CA LYS A 15 -0.19 5.99 -12.48
C LYS A 15 0.00 4.62 -11.82
N ALA A 16 -0.39 3.55 -12.52
CA ALA A 16 -0.25 2.22 -11.96
C ALA A 16 1.19 1.88 -11.66
N ALA A 17 2.11 2.22 -12.57
CA ALA A 17 3.53 1.97 -12.35
C ALA A 17 4.05 2.78 -11.17
N THR A 18 3.60 4.03 -11.05
CA THR A 18 4.00 4.89 -9.94
C THR A 18 3.54 4.30 -8.61
N ILE A 19 2.31 3.78 -8.56
CA ILE A 19 1.78 3.17 -7.35
C ILE A 19 2.62 1.98 -6.96
N VAL A 20 2.94 1.10 -7.92
CA VAL A 20 3.76 -0.09 -7.64
C VAL A 20 5.11 0.33 -7.07
N GLU A 21 5.78 1.28 -7.72
CA GLU A 21 7.07 1.76 -7.26
C GLU A 21 7.00 2.30 -5.84
N THR A 22 5.99 3.11 -5.57
CA THR A 22 5.85 3.74 -4.27
C THR A 22 5.57 2.71 -3.18
N ILE A 23 4.72 1.75 -3.47
CA ILE A 23 4.36 0.72 -2.49
C ILE A 23 5.57 -0.16 -2.17
N TYR A 24 6.32 -0.58 -3.19
CA TYR A 24 7.51 -1.38 -2.93
C TYR A 24 8.63 -0.58 -2.29
N GLY A 25 8.59 0.73 -2.43
CA GLY A 25 9.51 1.60 -1.73
C GLY A 25 9.09 1.86 -0.29
N CYS A 26 7.89 1.49 0.09
CA CYS A 26 7.39 1.66 1.44
C CYS A 26 7.50 0.33 2.19
N LYS A 27 8.48 0.26 3.06
CA LYS A 27 8.84 -0.98 3.75
C LYS A 27 7.67 -1.70 4.40
N TRP A 28 6.69 -0.96 4.90
CA TRP A 28 5.63 -1.53 5.72
C TRP A 28 4.31 -1.78 4.99
N SER A 29 4.19 -1.40 3.70
CA SER A 29 2.91 -1.58 3.01
C SER A 29 2.48 -3.03 2.92
N LEU A 30 3.40 -3.92 2.56
CA LEU A 30 3.06 -5.34 2.45
C LEU A 30 2.67 -5.92 3.80
N THR A 31 3.32 -5.45 4.86
CA THR A 31 2.97 -5.87 6.22
C THR A 31 1.55 -5.45 6.57
N VAL A 32 1.19 -4.20 6.23
CA VAL A 32 -0.15 -3.70 6.49
C VAL A 32 -1.19 -4.55 5.75
N TYR A 33 -0.93 -4.89 4.50
CA TYR A 33 -1.88 -5.72 3.74
C TYR A 33 -2.05 -7.09 4.39
N SER A 34 -0.97 -7.68 4.88
CA SER A 34 -1.06 -8.96 5.59
C SER A 34 -1.91 -8.85 6.84
N LEU A 35 -1.73 -7.78 7.61
CA LEU A 35 -2.52 -7.54 8.81
C LEU A 35 -4.00 -7.40 8.46
N LEU A 36 -4.31 -6.65 7.40
CA LEU A 36 -5.69 -6.48 6.97
C LEU A 36 -6.33 -7.80 6.56
N ARG A 37 -5.56 -8.68 5.92
CA ARG A 37 -6.06 -10.00 5.55
C ARG A 37 -6.37 -10.86 6.76
N GLU A 38 -5.71 -10.59 7.88
CA GLU A 38 -5.97 -11.30 9.14
C GLU A 38 -7.08 -10.64 9.96
N GLY A 39 -7.68 -9.57 9.44
CA GLY A 39 -8.75 -8.89 10.15
C GLY A 39 -8.27 -7.82 11.11
N ILE A 40 -6.98 -7.51 11.11
CA ILE A 40 -6.41 -6.47 11.97
C ILE A 40 -6.43 -5.18 11.19
N ASN A 41 -7.41 -4.32 11.47
CA ASN A 41 -7.64 -3.13 10.66
C ASN A 41 -7.66 -1.83 11.45
N ARG A 42 -7.21 -1.85 12.71
CA ARG A 42 -7.10 -0.65 13.54
C ARG A 42 -5.63 -0.32 13.76
N PRO A 43 -5.23 0.96 13.60
CA PRO A 43 -3.81 1.31 13.72
C PRO A 43 -3.15 0.90 15.03
N GLY A 44 -3.84 1.08 16.16
CA GLY A 44 -3.27 0.68 17.44
C GLY A 44 -2.98 -0.81 17.52
N GLU A 45 -3.89 -1.61 16.99
CA GLU A 45 -3.72 -3.04 16.99
C GLU A 45 -2.60 -3.45 16.03
N MET A 46 -2.49 -2.75 14.90
CA MET A 46 -1.41 -3.02 13.95
C MET A 46 -0.04 -2.78 14.59
N VAL A 47 0.10 -1.67 15.29
CA VAL A 47 1.36 -1.34 15.95
C VAL A 47 1.72 -2.39 17.00
N ARG A 48 0.73 -2.87 17.75
CA ARG A 48 0.97 -3.89 18.76
C ARG A 48 1.29 -5.26 18.15
N SER A 49 0.90 -5.48 16.90
CA SER A 49 1.07 -6.79 16.26
C SER A 49 2.40 -6.96 15.57
N VAL A 50 3.14 -5.88 15.34
CA VAL A 50 4.37 -5.95 14.54
C VAL A 50 5.49 -5.22 15.25
N GLU A 51 6.55 -5.95 15.55
CA GLU A 51 7.71 -5.38 16.19
C GLU A 51 8.43 -4.42 15.25
N GLY A 52 8.81 -3.26 15.75
CA GLY A 52 9.55 -2.29 14.96
C GLY A 52 8.69 -1.31 14.19
N LEU A 53 7.37 -1.48 14.21
CA LEU A 53 6.47 -0.58 13.48
C LEU A 53 6.00 0.51 14.44
N SER A 54 6.40 1.76 14.16
CA SER A 54 5.98 2.89 14.97
C SER A 54 4.66 3.45 14.47
N THR A 55 3.96 4.14 15.38
CA THR A 55 2.70 4.80 15.02
C THR A 55 2.90 5.80 13.89
N LYS A 56 3.98 6.57 13.95
CA LYS A 56 4.25 7.59 12.94
C LYS A 56 4.44 6.97 11.56
N VAL A 57 5.26 5.93 11.48
CA VAL A 57 5.55 5.28 10.22
C VAL A 57 4.30 4.59 9.67
N LEU A 58 3.53 3.94 10.57
CA LEU A 58 2.29 3.30 10.15
C LEU A 58 1.31 4.33 9.55
N ASN A 59 1.15 5.46 10.23
CA ASN A 59 0.21 6.48 9.75
C ASN A 59 0.62 7.04 8.40
N GLN A 60 1.91 7.20 8.16
CA GLN A 60 2.40 7.63 6.85
C GLN A 60 2.07 6.61 5.78
N CYS A 61 2.26 5.34 6.09
CA CYS A 61 1.96 4.26 5.15
C CYS A 61 0.47 4.19 4.85
N LEU A 62 -0.36 4.27 5.88
CA LEU A 62 -1.82 4.22 5.71
C LEU A 62 -2.31 5.39 4.86
N ARG A 63 -1.80 6.60 5.14
CA ARG A 63 -2.20 7.78 4.37
C ARG A 63 -1.87 7.62 2.90
N LYS A 64 -0.67 7.14 2.60
CA LYS A 64 -0.24 6.94 1.22
C LYS A 64 -1.17 5.96 0.50
N ASN A 65 -1.54 4.90 1.18
CA ASN A 65 -2.42 3.90 0.60
C ASN A 65 -3.85 4.42 0.39
N VAL A 66 -4.31 5.30 1.27
CA VAL A 66 -5.61 5.95 1.09
C VAL A 66 -5.54 6.90 -0.10
N ASP A 67 -4.45 7.67 -0.22
CA ASP A 67 -4.28 8.61 -1.32
C ASP A 67 -4.27 7.89 -2.67
N PHE A 68 -3.71 6.69 -2.72
CA PHE A 68 -3.70 5.90 -3.96
C PHE A 68 -5.03 5.21 -4.23
N GLY A 69 -5.96 5.21 -3.27
CA GLY A 69 -7.23 4.53 -3.44
C GLY A 69 -7.19 3.04 -3.15
N ILE A 70 -6.09 2.54 -2.59
CA ILE A 70 -5.97 1.13 -2.22
C ILE A 70 -6.73 0.83 -0.95
N LEU A 71 -6.67 1.74 0.01
CA LEU A 71 -7.38 1.61 1.27
C LEU A 71 -8.39 2.73 1.42
N ASP A 72 -9.41 2.45 2.22
CA ASP A 72 -10.38 3.45 2.64
C ASP A 72 -10.39 3.49 4.16
N LYS A 73 -10.76 4.63 4.71
CA LYS A 73 -10.73 4.85 6.14
C LYS A 73 -12.13 5.15 6.63
N LYS A 74 -12.53 4.52 7.73
CA LYS A 74 -13.82 4.78 8.35
C LYS A 74 -13.59 5.20 9.79
N SER A 75 -14.12 6.37 10.12
CA SER A 75 -14.02 6.91 11.47
C SER A 75 -15.36 6.73 12.18
N TYR A 76 -15.30 6.34 13.45
CA TYR A 76 -16.50 6.14 14.26
C TYR A 76 -16.49 7.17 15.38
N HIS A 77 -17.60 7.87 15.55
CA HIS A 77 -17.76 8.85 16.61
C HIS A 77 -18.13 8.13 17.89
N GLU A 78 -17.12 7.62 18.58
CA GLU A 78 -17.27 6.90 19.83
C GLU A 78 -16.32 7.49 20.85
N THR A 79 -16.43 7.03 22.08
CA THR A 79 -15.53 7.41 23.14
C THR A 79 -14.92 6.13 23.70
N PRO A 80 -13.62 5.86 23.41
CA PRO A 80 -12.71 6.65 22.60
C PRO A 80 -13.00 6.52 21.11
N PRO A 81 -12.54 7.48 20.30
CA PRO A 81 -12.74 7.43 18.85
C PRO A 81 -12.10 6.19 18.25
N ARG A 82 -12.72 5.68 17.20
CA ARG A 82 -12.23 4.49 16.52
C ARG A 82 -12.05 4.76 15.04
N VAL A 83 -10.95 4.28 14.48
CA VAL A 83 -10.68 4.38 13.05
C VAL A 83 -10.34 2.99 12.55
N GLU A 84 -10.95 2.60 11.43
CA GLU A 84 -10.68 1.31 10.80
C GLU A 84 -10.34 1.53 9.34
N TYR A 85 -9.47 0.67 8.80
CA TYR A 85 -9.05 0.74 7.41
C TYR A 85 -9.53 -0.51 6.68
N PHE A 86 -9.90 -0.33 5.42
CA PHE A 86 -10.45 -1.41 4.59
C PHE A 86 -9.84 -1.34 3.20
N VAL A 87 -9.70 -2.49 2.56
CA VAL A 87 -9.23 -2.54 1.19
C VAL A 87 -10.39 -2.19 0.27
N THR A 88 -10.17 -1.25 -0.65
CA THR A 88 -11.20 -0.85 -1.62
C THR A 88 -11.31 -1.89 -2.74
N PRO A 89 -12.37 -1.85 -3.56
CA PRO A 89 -12.43 -2.72 -4.74
C PRO A 89 -11.22 -2.55 -5.66
N PHE A 90 -10.74 -1.32 -5.84
CA PHE A 90 -9.52 -1.07 -6.58
C PHE A 90 -8.33 -1.73 -5.88
N GLY A 91 -8.29 -1.59 -4.55
CA GLY A 91 -7.21 -2.19 -3.76
C GLY A 91 -7.18 -3.69 -3.87
N GLU A 92 -8.36 -4.35 -3.92
CA GLU A 92 -8.38 -5.80 -4.08
C GLU A 92 -7.71 -6.23 -5.39
N LYS A 93 -7.97 -5.49 -6.47
CA LYS A 93 -7.33 -5.78 -7.75
C LYS A 93 -5.84 -5.54 -7.68
N PHE A 94 -5.45 -4.45 -7.00
CA PHE A 94 -4.04 -4.12 -6.84
C PHE A 94 -3.30 -5.20 -6.06
N LEU A 95 -3.90 -5.68 -4.97
CA LEU A 95 -3.26 -6.72 -4.15
C LEU A 95 -3.08 -8.02 -4.93
N LYS A 96 -3.98 -8.34 -5.84
CA LYS A 96 -3.82 -9.52 -6.68
C LYS A 96 -2.59 -9.40 -7.57
N ILE A 97 -2.32 -8.19 -8.07
CA ILE A 97 -1.12 -7.95 -8.87
C ILE A 97 0.13 -8.13 -8.00
N LEU A 98 0.10 -7.59 -6.79
CA LEU A 98 1.23 -7.76 -5.88
C LEU A 98 1.47 -9.23 -5.54
N ASP A 99 0.40 -10.00 -5.35
CA ASP A 99 0.54 -11.42 -5.10
C ASP A 99 1.29 -12.12 -6.23
N LYS A 100 1.00 -11.74 -7.48
CA LYS A 100 1.71 -12.30 -8.62
C LYS A 100 3.18 -11.93 -8.61
N ILE A 101 3.49 -10.69 -8.25
CA ILE A 101 4.88 -10.26 -8.15
C ILE A 101 5.60 -11.04 -7.05
N GLU A 102 4.93 -11.26 -5.92
CA GLU A 102 5.53 -12.02 -4.83
C GLU A 102 5.78 -13.47 -5.23
N GLU A 103 4.89 -14.06 -6.02
CA GLU A 103 5.10 -15.40 -6.55
C GLU A 103 6.37 -15.47 -7.39
N LEU A 104 6.60 -14.43 -8.21
CA LEU A 104 7.81 -14.36 -9.00
C LEU A 104 9.05 -14.24 -8.12
N ASN A 105 8.95 -13.39 -7.08
CA ASN A 105 10.08 -13.23 -6.16
C ASN A 105 10.48 -14.55 -5.52
N ALA A 106 9.51 -15.39 -5.20
CA ALA A 106 9.80 -16.68 -4.59
C ALA A 106 10.57 -17.60 -5.51
N GLN A 107 10.55 -17.35 -6.82
CA GLN A 107 11.26 -18.18 -7.80
C GLN A 107 12.68 -17.69 -8.07
N ILE A 108 13.03 -16.52 -7.58
CA ILE A 108 14.36 -15.95 -7.78
C ILE A 108 15.31 -16.57 -6.78
N LYS A 109 16.39 -17.14 -7.30
CA LYS A 109 17.42 -17.74 -6.44
C LYS A 109 18.62 -16.80 -6.42
N LEU A 110 18.93 -16.30 -5.25
CA LEU A 110 20.02 -15.36 -5.08
C LEU A 110 21.16 -15.98 -4.28
#